data_daa18e5f6dd3170b88590ad274ac2eeb
#
_entry.id   daa18e5f6dd3170b88590ad274ac2eeb
#
_cell.length_a   1.000
_cell.length_b   1.000
_cell.length_c   1.000
_cell.angle_alpha   90.00
_cell.angle_beta   90.00
_cell.angle_gamma   90.00
#
_symmetry.space_group_name_H-M   'P 1'
#
loop_
_entity.id
_entity.type
_entity.pdbx_description
1 polymer ?
#
loop_
_entity_poly.entity_id
_entity_poly.type
_entity_poly.pdbx_seq_one_letter_code
_entity_poly.pdbx_strand_id
1 'polypeptide(L)'
;MPDSFCVAGDPVTSVAMSATSDEQKVNALVDDLLEKFPPKQVSTVEFLGAQFDRGLAWVHFDEGLGGLGLNPKLQNVINQRIYAEGAPNPVYRNPIGHGMCGPTVHTWGSAEQKQRYLRPLFTGEEIWCQLFSEPGSGSDFAGLSSRGVKDGDEWVVNGQKVWTTLAHLSRWGLLVVRTNPEAVKHAGLTAFVVDMQAPGVEVLPLRQMTGEAEFNEVFFTDTRVPEKEMLGKPGDGWRVSLTTLMNERVSIGGAIPTRGSGTIAPLVKAWKEAPEWRKDASTLDEVMKLWSRAEVLRLTNIRASQNRKMGDPGPEGSIGKLASANLNKDIYAALMGVMGADAMLYGEYTMVRPESAMEYHYPQKAFLRARANSIEGGTTEVMLNILGERVLGLPGDVRVDREVPWSQVPRN
;
A
#
# COMPACT_ATOMS: atom_id res chain seq x y z
N MET A 1 22.78 44.35 -34.90
CA MET A 1 21.70 45.31 -34.66
C MET A 1 20.52 44.95 -35.52
N PRO A 2 19.28 44.97 -35.08
CA PRO A 2 18.63 45.20 -33.77
C PRO A 2 17.85 43.96 -33.30
N ASP A 3 17.06 43.83 -32.26
CA ASP A 3 16.58 44.62 -31.14
C ASP A 3 16.07 43.69 -30.06
N SER A 4 16.24 44.08 -28.86
CA SER A 4 15.73 43.45 -27.65
C SER A 4 14.20 43.50 -27.57
N PHE A 5 13.55 42.31 -27.36
CA PHE A 5 12.23 42.25 -26.79
C PHE A 5 12.32 41.75 -25.32
N CYS A 6 12.45 42.72 -24.43
CA CYS A 6 12.06 42.52 -23.04
C CYS A 6 10.53 42.55 -22.97
N VAL A 7 9.89 41.40 -22.74
CA VAL A 7 8.51 41.37 -22.27
C VAL A 7 8.59 41.40 -20.74
N ALA A 8 8.19 42.54 -20.17
CA ALA A 8 7.96 42.67 -18.75
C ALA A 8 6.81 41.69 -18.36
N GLY A 9 7.12 40.66 -17.61
CA GLY A 9 6.13 39.82 -16.98
C GLY A 9 5.48 40.56 -15.84
N ASP A 10 4.18 40.82 -15.92
CA ASP A 10 3.38 41.25 -14.78
C ASP A 10 3.60 40.36 -13.56
N PRO A 11 3.71 40.93 -12.35
CA PRO A 11 3.77 40.11 -11.16
C PRO A 11 2.42 39.39 -10.99
N VAL A 12 2.43 38.07 -11.13
CA VAL A 12 1.30 37.23 -10.72
C VAL A 12 1.10 37.47 -9.23
N THR A 13 0.17 38.37 -8.90
CA THR A 13 -0.35 38.54 -7.55
C THR A 13 -0.93 37.21 -7.12
N SER A 14 -0.22 36.52 -6.24
CA SER A 14 -0.75 35.34 -5.52
C SER A 14 -1.92 35.87 -4.68
N VAL A 15 -3.13 35.66 -5.16
CA VAL A 15 -4.33 35.81 -4.34
C VAL A 15 -4.22 34.69 -3.28
N ALA A 16 -3.81 35.06 -2.08
CA ALA A 16 -3.90 34.19 -0.93
C ALA A 16 -5.39 33.88 -0.71
N MET A 17 -5.83 32.71 -1.16
CA MET A 17 -7.16 32.21 -0.82
C MET A 17 -7.20 32.10 0.72
N SER A 18 -8.13 32.78 1.37
CA SER A 18 -8.34 32.65 2.81
C SER A 18 -8.61 31.17 3.12
N ALA A 19 -7.90 30.64 4.12
CA ALA A 19 -8.10 29.27 4.58
C ALA A 19 -9.59 29.05 4.96
N THR A 20 -10.13 27.90 4.59
CA THR A 20 -11.51 27.53 4.98
C THR A 20 -11.60 27.36 6.50
N SER A 21 -12.79 27.44 7.07
CA SER A 21 -13.00 27.21 8.52
C SER A 21 -12.44 25.88 8.99
N ASP A 22 -12.58 24.83 8.16
CA ASP A 22 -12.05 23.50 8.46
C ASP A 22 -10.51 23.45 8.44
N GLU A 23 -9.90 24.17 7.51
CA GLU A 23 -8.44 24.29 7.46
C GLU A 23 -7.89 25.08 8.65
N GLN A 24 -8.60 26.12 9.10
CA GLN A 24 -8.27 26.84 10.32
C GLN A 24 -8.38 25.95 11.56
N LYS A 25 -9.47 25.15 11.68
CA LYS A 25 -9.65 24.16 12.75
C LYS A 25 -8.49 23.17 12.77
N VAL A 26 -8.15 22.59 11.63
CA VAL A 26 -7.04 21.62 11.50
C VAL A 26 -5.71 22.25 11.88
N ASN A 27 -5.42 23.47 11.41
CA ASN A 27 -4.18 24.18 11.72
C ASN A 27 -4.05 24.44 13.23
N ALA A 28 -5.11 24.88 13.89
CA ALA A 28 -5.11 25.11 15.33
C ALA A 28 -4.86 23.80 16.14
N LEU A 29 -5.44 22.67 15.69
CA LEU A 29 -5.19 21.37 16.32
C LEU A 29 -3.75 20.88 16.08
N VAL A 30 -3.16 21.15 14.93
CA VAL A 30 -1.75 20.83 14.65
C VAL A 30 -0.82 21.69 15.51
N ASP A 31 -1.13 23.01 15.70
CA ASP A 31 -0.38 23.88 16.60
C ASP A 31 -0.41 23.34 18.04
N ASP A 32 -1.60 23.01 18.55
CA ASP A 32 -1.76 22.42 19.88
C ASP A 32 -1.02 21.07 20.05
N LEU A 33 -1.02 20.23 19.00
CA LEU A 33 -0.27 18.97 19.00
C LEU A 33 1.23 19.22 19.10
N LEU A 34 1.77 20.08 18.24
CA LEU A 34 3.21 20.34 18.17
C LEU A 34 3.73 21.09 19.40
N GLU A 35 2.93 21.97 20.00
CA GLU A 35 3.28 22.68 21.23
C GLU A 35 3.32 21.74 22.44
N LYS A 36 2.29 20.88 22.61
CA LYS A 36 2.17 20.01 23.78
C LYS A 36 2.95 18.71 23.69
N PHE A 37 3.20 18.23 22.45
CA PHE A 37 3.89 16.98 22.14
C PHE A 37 4.96 17.22 21.08
N PRO A 38 6.05 17.96 21.38
CA PRO A 38 7.12 18.17 20.41
C PRO A 38 7.72 16.84 19.94
N PRO A 39 7.75 16.52 18.63
CA PRO A 39 8.12 15.19 18.12
C PRO A 39 9.51 14.70 18.56
N LYS A 40 10.43 15.63 18.80
CA LYS A 40 11.81 15.34 19.24
C LYS A 40 11.95 15.12 20.76
N GLN A 41 10.89 15.34 21.54
CA GLN A 41 10.92 15.30 23.01
C GLN A 41 10.02 14.20 23.59
N VAL A 42 9.14 13.62 22.80
CA VAL A 42 8.24 12.55 23.22
C VAL A 42 8.50 11.27 22.43
N SER A 43 8.03 10.14 22.93
CA SER A 43 8.14 8.88 22.20
C SER A 43 7.23 8.85 20.96
N THR A 44 7.57 7.99 19.98
CA THR A 44 6.74 7.77 18.79
C THR A 44 5.29 7.42 19.13
N VAL A 45 5.09 6.51 20.08
CA VAL A 45 3.75 6.07 20.48
C VAL A 45 2.96 7.22 21.12
N GLU A 46 3.62 8.02 21.98
CA GLU A 46 2.99 9.17 22.63
C GLU A 46 2.58 10.23 21.62
N PHE A 47 3.46 10.58 20.67
CA PHE A 47 3.13 11.54 19.62
C PHE A 47 1.97 11.07 18.75
N LEU A 48 2.04 9.82 18.24
CA LEU A 48 1.00 9.26 17.40
C LEU A 48 -0.32 9.08 18.15
N GLY A 49 -0.27 8.73 19.43
CA GLY A 49 -1.45 8.71 20.30
C GLY A 49 -2.10 10.08 20.43
N ALA A 50 -1.31 11.11 20.72
CA ALA A 50 -1.79 12.49 20.79
C ALA A 50 -2.35 13.01 19.46
N GLN A 51 -1.76 12.60 18.33
CA GLN A 51 -2.25 12.88 16.99
C GLN A 51 -3.61 12.21 16.73
N PHE A 52 -3.74 10.93 17.10
CA PHE A 52 -5.00 10.18 16.99
C PHE A 52 -6.12 10.81 17.81
N ASP A 53 -5.82 11.10 19.08
CA ASP A 53 -6.80 11.62 20.05
C ASP A 53 -7.33 13.02 19.66
N ARG A 54 -6.59 13.76 18.81
CA ARG A 54 -7.01 15.04 18.20
C ARG A 54 -7.74 14.90 16.87
N GLY A 55 -7.96 13.67 16.37
CA GLY A 55 -8.59 13.42 15.08
C GLY A 55 -7.71 13.77 13.88
N LEU A 56 -6.39 13.83 14.06
CA LEU A 56 -5.42 14.17 13.02
C LEU A 56 -4.75 12.94 12.37
N ALA A 57 -5.18 11.73 12.75
CA ALA A 57 -4.64 10.47 12.22
C ALA A 57 -5.15 10.19 10.80
N TRP A 58 -6.46 10.16 10.65
CA TRP A 58 -7.20 10.05 9.38
C TRP A 58 -8.32 11.08 9.40
N VAL A 59 -8.05 12.29 8.99
CA VAL A 59 -8.92 13.46 9.18
C VAL A 59 -10.38 13.23 8.73
N HIS A 60 -10.61 12.30 7.80
CA HIS A 60 -11.92 11.95 7.26
C HIS A 60 -12.65 10.83 8.01
N PHE A 61 -12.02 10.19 8.98
CA PHE A 61 -12.71 9.24 9.86
C PHE A 61 -13.62 9.98 10.84
N ASP A 62 -14.52 9.25 11.47
CA ASP A 62 -15.45 9.79 12.43
C ASP A 62 -14.72 10.39 13.65
N GLU A 63 -15.33 11.39 14.28
CA GLU A 63 -14.83 11.96 15.55
C GLU A 63 -14.73 10.88 16.63
N GLY A 64 -13.63 10.91 17.39
CA GLY A 64 -13.30 9.88 18.39
C GLY A 64 -12.70 8.58 17.82
N LEU A 65 -12.59 8.45 16.51
CA LEU A 65 -11.96 7.31 15.83
C LEU A 65 -10.69 7.71 15.05
N GLY A 66 -10.01 8.75 15.51
CA GLY A 66 -8.79 9.26 14.90
C GLY A 66 -9.03 10.26 13.76
N GLY A 67 -10.27 10.69 13.55
CA GLY A 67 -10.69 11.65 12.54
C GLY A 67 -11.56 12.77 13.08
N LEU A 68 -11.96 13.67 12.19
CA LEU A 68 -12.80 14.85 12.43
C LEU A 68 -14.02 14.89 11.50
N GLY A 69 -14.26 13.85 10.70
CA GLY A 69 -15.30 13.83 9.67
C GLY A 69 -15.09 14.85 8.55
N LEU A 70 -13.86 15.37 8.38
CA LEU A 70 -13.54 16.43 7.44
C LEU A 70 -13.05 15.91 6.09
N ASN A 71 -12.89 16.83 5.13
CA ASN A 71 -12.40 16.49 3.80
C ASN A 71 -11.01 15.82 3.85
N PRO A 72 -10.82 14.64 3.26
CA PRO A 72 -9.54 13.90 3.28
C PRO A 72 -8.36 14.68 2.69
N LYS A 73 -8.58 15.73 1.89
CA LYS A 73 -7.52 16.60 1.36
C LYS A 73 -6.76 17.34 2.46
N LEU A 74 -7.41 17.60 3.60
CA LEU A 74 -6.79 18.25 4.75
C LEU A 74 -5.71 17.39 5.41
N GLN A 75 -5.69 16.06 5.17
CA GLN A 75 -4.61 15.20 5.64
C GLN A 75 -3.24 15.63 5.11
N ASN A 76 -3.18 16.15 3.90
CA ASN A 76 -1.91 16.64 3.33
C ASN A 76 -1.40 17.88 4.09
N VAL A 77 -2.30 18.78 4.53
CA VAL A 77 -1.93 19.95 5.33
C VAL A 77 -1.35 19.49 6.68
N ILE A 78 -2.04 18.55 7.35
CA ILE A 78 -1.59 17.97 8.61
C ILE A 78 -0.18 17.36 8.42
N ASN A 79 -0.03 16.45 7.47
CA ASN A 79 1.20 15.69 7.25
C ASN A 79 2.37 16.59 6.89
N GLN A 80 2.19 17.60 6.04
CA GLN A 80 3.24 18.55 5.69
C GLN A 80 3.76 19.30 6.91
N ARG A 81 2.88 19.74 7.79
CA ARG A 81 3.26 20.49 8.99
C ARG A 81 3.96 19.62 10.02
N ILE A 82 3.37 18.46 10.37
CA ILE A 82 3.97 17.62 11.42
C ILE A 82 5.31 17.01 10.96
N TYR A 83 5.45 16.62 9.69
CA TYR A 83 6.70 16.05 9.18
C TYR A 83 7.81 17.11 9.01
N ALA A 84 7.46 18.38 8.77
CA ALA A 84 8.43 19.48 8.78
C ALA A 84 9.12 19.63 10.17
N GLU A 85 8.41 19.29 11.25
CA GLU A 85 8.92 19.31 12.62
C GLU A 85 9.58 17.98 13.05
N GLY A 86 9.65 17.00 12.12
CA GLY A 86 10.30 15.71 12.36
C GLY A 86 9.40 14.67 13.04
N ALA A 87 8.08 14.80 12.91
CA ALA A 87 7.16 13.80 13.44
C ALA A 87 7.38 12.40 12.82
N PRO A 88 7.16 11.33 13.59
CA PRO A 88 7.26 9.97 13.10
C PRO A 88 6.16 9.68 12.06
N ASN A 89 6.52 8.93 11.02
CA ASN A 89 5.55 8.46 10.05
C ASN A 89 5.07 7.04 10.43
N PRO A 90 3.79 6.85 10.79
CA PRO A 90 3.26 5.56 11.24
C PRO A 90 3.32 4.47 10.16
N VAL A 91 3.38 4.86 8.88
CA VAL A 91 3.42 3.93 7.74
C VAL A 91 4.68 3.07 7.75
N TYR A 92 5.82 3.56 8.22
CA TYR A 92 7.06 2.77 8.21
C TYR A 92 6.99 1.53 9.09
N ARG A 93 6.37 1.64 10.26
CA ARG A 93 6.27 0.54 11.21
C ARG A 93 5.08 -0.39 10.93
N ASN A 94 3.97 0.15 10.45
CA ASN A 94 2.71 -0.58 10.24
C ASN A 94 2.05 -0.24 8.91
N PRO A 95 2.73 -0.48 7.76
CA PRO A 95 2.24 -0.08 6.45
C PRO A 95 0.90 -0.71 6.09
N ILE A 96 0.74 -2.00 6.39
CA ILE A 96 -0.48 -2.77 6.13
C ILE A 96 -1.62 -2.29 7.04
N GLY A 97 -1.32 -2.12 8.33
CA GLY A 97 -2.29 -1.60 9.29
C GLY A 97 -2.81 -0.23 8.90
N HIS A 98 -1.89 0.72 8.71
CA HIS A 98 -2.24 2.12 8.45
C HIS A 98 -2.93 2.34 7.10
N GLY A 99 -2.40 1.71 6.04
CA GLY A 99 -2.86 1.97 4.67
C GLY A 99 -4.04 1.11 4.22
N MET A 100 -4.30 -0.01 4.87
CA MET A 100 -5.24 -1.04 4.41
C MET A 100 -6.21 -1.48 5.51
N CYS A 101 -5.70 -2.04 6.62
CA CYS A 101 -6.56 -2.61 7.67
C CYS A 101 -7.34 -1.55 8.44
N GLY A 102 -6.74 -0.43 8.80
CA GLY A 102 -7.41 0.67 9.50
C GLY A 102 -8.63 1.20 8.75
N PRO A 103 -8.50 1.61 7.47
CA PRO A 103 -9.65 2.00 6.64
C PRO A 103 -10.70 0.89 6.49
N THR A 104 -10.27 -0.37 6.44
CA THR A 104 -11.21 -1.51 6.34
C THR A 104 -11.98 -1.72 7.63
N VAL A 105 -11.32 -1.67 8.79
CA VAL A 105 -11.97 -1.74 10.11
C VAL A 105 -12.90 -0.54 10.31
N HIS A 106 -12.49 0.66 9.91
CA HIS A 106 -13.35 1.85 9.97
C HIS A 106 -14.64 1.67 9.16
N THR A 107 -14.56 1.05 7.97
CA THR A 107 -15.72 0.87 7.08
C THR A 107 -16.63 -0.28 7.51
N TRP A 108 -16.07 -1.40 7.95
CA TRP A 108 -16.80 -2.67 8.13
C TRP A 108 -16.88 -3.17 9.57
N GLY A 109 -16.08 -2.63 10.46
CA GLY A 109 -16.06 -3.02 11.87
C GLY A 109 -17.27 -2.53 12.64
N SER A 110 -17.63 -3.27 13.71
CA SER A 110 -18.59 -2.80 14.71
C SER A 110 -18.04 -1.60 15.49
N ALA A 111 -18.89 -0.92 16.26
CA ALA A 111 -18.47 0.20 17.08
C ALA A 111 -17.37 -0.22 18.08
N GLU A 112 -17.51 -1.41 18.68
CA GLU A 112 -16.55 -1.98 19.63
C GLU A 112 -15.21 -2.29 18.93
N GLN A 113 -15.25 -2.88 17.73
CA GLN A 113 -14.04 -3.16 16.96
C GLN A 113 -13.29 -1.89 16.58
N LYS A 114 -14.00 -0.85 16.12
CA LYS A 114 -13.39 0.45 15.79
C LYS A 114 -12.70 1.08 17.01
N GLN A 115 -13.38 1.11 18.15
CA GLN A 115 -12.82 1.63 19.40
C GLN A 115 -11.62 0.80 19.89
N ARG A 116 -11.68 -0.52 19.76
CA ARG A 116 -10.62 -1.42 20.20
C ARG A 116 -9.36 -1.34 19.34
N TYR A 117 -9.51 -1.25 18.01
CA TYR A 117 -8.42 -1.52 17.10
C TYR A 117 -7.76 -0.27 16.51
N LEU A 118 -8.50 0.80 16.21
CA LEU A 118 -7.97 1.88 15.37
C LEU A 118 -6.81 2.65 16.04
N ARG A 119 -6.90 2.92 17.34
CA ARG A 119 -5.87 3.67 18.04
C ARG A 119 -4.54 2.91 18.15
N PRO A 120 -4.48 1.68 18.71
CA PRO A 120 -3.23 0.93 18.80
C PRO A 120 -2.67 0.52 17.43
N LEU A 121 -3.51 0.36 16.41
CA LEU A 121 -3.07 0.17 15.04
C LEU A 121 -2.35 1.42 14.53
N PHE A 122 -2.90 2.62 14.75
CA PHE A 122 -2.31 3.87 14.26
C PHE A 122 -0.99 4.19 14.97
N THR A 123 -0.93 4.00 16.29
CA THR A 123 0.28 4.25 17.07
C THR A 123 1.40 3.25 16.81
N GLY A 124 1.08 2.11 16.17
CA GLY A 124 2.01 1.01 15.92
C GLY A 124 2.32 0.19 17.19
N GLU A 125 1.51 0.32 18.26
CA GLU A 125 1.55 -0.58 19.41
C GLU A 125 1.11 -1.99 19.00
N GLU A 126 0.15 -2.09 18.07
CA GLU A 126 -0.31 -3.35 17.49
C GLU A 126 -0.13 -3.34 15.97
N ILE A 127 0.82 -4.14 15.50
CA ILE A 127 1.09 -4.31 14.07
C ILE A 127 0.03 -5.23 13.45
N TRP A 128 -0.34 -4.94 12.20
CA TRP A 128 -1.34 -5.68 11.46
C TRP A 128 -0.78 -6.26 10.17
N CYS A 129 -1.27 -7.44 9.79
CA CYS A 129 -0.99 -8.04 8.48
C CYS A 129 -2.28 -8.35 7.71
N GLN A 130 -2.11 -8.62 6.41
CA GLN A 130 -3.18 -8.98 5.49
C GLN A 130 -3.05 -10.45 5.08
N LEU A 131 -4.05 -11.26 5.40
CA LEU A 131 -4.07 -12.72 5.23
C LEU A 131 -5.02 -13.08 4.07
N PHE A 132 -4.60 -12.76 2.85
CA PHE A 132 -5.43 -12.89 1.65
C PHE A 132 -4.97 -14.06 0.77
N SER A 133 -3.82 -13.91 0.11
CA SER A 133 -3.31 -14.86 -0.87
C SER A 133 -3.05 -16.24 -0.28
N GLU A 134 -3.24 -17.27 -1.09
CA GLU A 134 -2.91 -18.67 -0.80
C GLU A 134 -1.98 -19.22 -1.87
N PRO A 135 -1.26 -20.33 -1.65
CA PRO A 135 -0.39 -20.90 -2.68
C PRO A 135 -1.08 -21.15 -4.02
N GLY A 136 -2.36 -21.52 -4.01
CA GLY A 136 -3.17 -21.73 -5.22
C GLY A 136 -4.08 -20.55 -5.61
N SER A 137 -4.03 -19.42 -4.90
CA SER A 137 -5.00 -18.34 -5.09
C SER A 137 -4.37 -16.96 -4.82
N GLY A 138 -3.75 -16.38 -5.84
CA GLY A 138 -3.19 -15.03 -5.84
C GLY A 138 -4.06 -14.07 -6.66
N SER A 139 -3.87 -14.01 -7.99
CA SER A 139 -4.68 -13.18 -8.88
C SER A 139 -6.15 -13.57 -8.86
N ASP A 140 -6.45 -14.87 -8.76
CA ASP A 140 -7.79 -15.37 -8.50
C ASP A 140 -8.07 -15.43 -6.99
N PHE A 141 -8.01 -14.28 -6.33
CA PHE A 141 -8.22 -14.18 -4.89
C PHE A 141 -9.54 -14.81 -4.42
N ALA A 142 -10.62 -14.63 -5.18
CA ALA A 142 -11.91 -15.21 -4.84
C ALA A 142 -11.94 -16.75 -4.91
N GLY A 143 -10.91 -17.37 -5.50
CA GLY A 143 -10.72 -18.81 -5.55
C GLY A 143 -10.17 -19.42 -4.26
N LEU A 144 -9.86 -18.64 -3.25
CA LEU A 144 -9.27 -19.08 -1.98
C LEU A 144 -10.03 -20.26 -1.35
N SER A 145 -9.28 -21.15 -0.68
CA SER A 145 -9.76 -22.43 -0.13
C SER A 145 -9.64 -22.57 1.39
N SER A 146 -8.89 -21.70 2.07
CA SER A 146 -8.92 -21.65 3.54
C SER A 146 -10.36 -21.55 4.01
N ARG A 147 -10.78 -22.43 4.90
CA ARG A 147 -12.17 -22.58 5.33
C ARG A 147 -12.41 -22.07 6.74
N GLY A 148 -13.59 -21.50 6.98
CA GLY A 148 -14.11 -21.22 8.30
C GLY A 148 -15.42 -21.96 8.49
N VAL A 149 -15.50 -22.77 9.54
CA VAL A 149 -16.70 -23.54 9.89
C VAL A 149 -17.25 -23.00 11.21
N LYS A 150 -18.53 -22.65 11.24
CA LYS A 150 -19.17 -22.12 12.46
C LYS A 150 -19.31 -23.23 13.51
N ASP A 151 -18.91 -22.93 14.76
CA ASP A 151 -19.04 -23.79 15.92
C ASP A 151 -19.47 -22.92 17.12
N GLY A 152 -20.76 -22.92 17.41
CA GLY A 152 -21.34 -22.05 18.44
C GLY A 152 -21.23 -20.57 18.10
N ASP A 153 -20.56 -19.82 18.96
CA ASP A 153 -20.26 -18.37 18.82
C ASP A 153 -18.84 -18.11 18.27
N GLU A 154 -18.19 -19.14 17.75
CA GLU A 154 -16.87 -19.08 17.14
C GLU A 154 -16.86 -19.65 15.72
N TRP A 155 -15.78 -19.40 15.00
CA TRP A 155 -15.44 -19.99 13.71
C TRP A 155 -14.14 -20.76 13.82
N VAL A 156 -14.14 -22.01 13.41
CA VAL A 156 -12.94 -22.87 13.34
C VAL A 156 -12.32 -22.70 11.97
N VAL A 157 -11.11 -22.14 11.94
CA VAL A 157 -10.38 -21.81 10.71
C VAL A 157 -9.29 -22.83 10.46
N ASN A 158 -9.24 -23.32 9.21
CA ASN A 158 -8.19 -24.20 8.69
C ASN A 158 -7.74 -23.73 7.31
N GLY A 159 -6.43 -23.69 7.07
CA GLY A 159 -5.87 -23.31 5.78
C GLY A 159 -4.48 -22.72 5.87
N GLN A 160 -4.02 -22.19 4.74
CA GLN A 160 -2.69 -21.56 4.62
C GLN A 160 -2.80 -20.24 3.87
N LYS A 161 -2.14 -19.21 4.37
CA LYS A 161 -1.94 -17.93 3.69
C LYS A 161 -0.46 -17.75 3.36
N VAL A 162 -0.19 -17.03 2.28
CA VAL A 162 1.18 -16.81 1.78
C VAL A 162 1.38 -15.35 1.38
N TRP A 163 2.63 -14.93 1.27
CA TRP A 163 3.02 -13.55 0.96
C TRP A 163 2.52 -12.54 1.99
N THR A 164 2.43 -12.97 3.26
CA THR A 164 1.92 -12.13 4.34
C THR A 164 3.04 -11.24 4.88
N THR A 165 2.96 -9.96 4.54
CA THR A 165 3.94 -8.93 4.96
C THR A 165 3.93 -8.77 6.48
N LEU A 166 5.12 -8.85 7.10
CA LEU A 166 5.35 -8.65 8.54
C LEU A 166 4.48 -9.48 9.49
N ALA A 167 3.94 -10.63 9.05
CA ALA A 167 3.12 -11.49 9.91
C ALA A 167 3.83 -11.88 11.21
N HIS A 168 5.15 -12.00 11.20
CA HIS A 168 5.98 -12.35 12.36
C HIS A 168 6.02 -11.25 13.44
N LEU A 169 5.63 -10.02 13.12
CA LEU A 169 5.52 -8.90 14.05
C LEU A 169 4.07 -8.56 14.37
N SER A 170 3.13 -9.14 13.61
CA SER A 170 1.74 -8.74 13.68
C SER A 170 1.05 -9.31 14.92
N ARG A 171 0.31 -8.45 15.61
CA ARG A 171 -0.61 -8.84 16.67
C ARG A 171 -1.94 -9.30 16.10
N TRP A 172 -2.39 -8.63 15.02
CA TRP A 172 -3.68 -8.88 14.37
C TRP A 172 -3.51 -9.11 12.89
N GLY A 173 -4.41 -9.91 12.31
CA GLY A 173 -4.50 -10.15 10.88
C GLY A 173 -5.90 -9.87 10.33
N LEU A 174 -5.97 -9.22 9.16
CA LEU A 174 -7.19 -9.14 8.38
C LEU A 174 -7.30 -10.42 7.55
N LEU A 175 -8.11 -11.37 8.01
CA LEU A 175 -8.23 -12.71 7.44
C LEU A 175 -9.49 -12.84 6.59
N VAL A 176 -9.37 -13.43 5.40
CA VAL A 176 -10.52 -13.83 4.57
C VAL A 176 -10.49 -15.32 4.34
N VAL A 177 -11.62 -15.97 4.61
CA VAL A 177 -11.80 -17.42 4.46
C VAL A 177 -13.12 -17.74 3.77
N ARG A 178 -13.23 -18.96 3.26
CA ARG A 178 -14.46 -19.50 2.71
C ARG A 178 -15.32 -20.10 3.81
N THR A 179 -16.49 -19.52 4.00
CA THR A 179 -17.48 -19.98 4.99
C THR A 179 -18.67 -20.69 4.35
N ASN A 180 -18.92 -20.44 3.05
CA ASN A 180 -19.97 -21.12 2.30
C ASN A 180 -19.45 -21.60 0.93
N PRO A 181 -19.07 -22.87 0.78
CA PRO A 181 -18.58 -23.42 -0.49
C PRO A 181 -19.70 -23.64 -1.52
N GLU A 182 -20.97 -23.68 -1.09
CA GLU A 182 -22.12 -23.88 -1.97
C GLU A 182 -22.65 -22.55 -2.58
N ALA A 183 -22.14 -21.42 -2.11
CA ALA A 183 -22.39 -20.14 -2.75
C ALA A 183 -21.49 -19.95 -4.00
N VAL A 184 -21.91 -19.04 -4.89
CA VAL A 184 -21.02 -18.59 -5.97
C VAL A 184 -19.74 -17.99 -5.39
N LYS A 185 -18.65 -18.10 -6.14
CA LYS A 185 -17.27 -17.87 -5.73
C LYS A 185 -17.07 -16.67 -4.78
N HIS A 186 -17.62 -15.51 -5.12
CA HIS A 186 -17.43 -14.26 -4.36
C HIS A 186 -18.34 -14.18 -3.12
N ALA A 187 -19.52 -14.79 -3.16
CA ALA A 187 -20.51 -14.69 -2.09
C ALA A 187 -20.25 -15.66 -0.93
N GLY A 188 -19.34 -16.62 -1.12
CA GLY A 188 -18.99 -17.61 -0.09
C GLY A 188 -17.87 -17.19 0.87
N LEU A 189 -17.39 -15.94 0.80
CA LEU A 189 -16.27 -15.44 1.57
C LEU A 189 -16.71 -14.60 2.77
N THR A 190 -15.99 -14.76 3.89
CA THR A 190 -16.19 -13.95 5.10
C THR A 190 -14.86 -13.42 5.59
N ALA A 191 -14.86 -12.21 6.15
CA ALA A 191 -13.68 -11.53 6.66
C ALA A 191 -13.72 -11.45 8.19
N PHE A 192 -12.55 -11.62 8.82
CA PHE A 192 -12.37 -11.59 10.27
C PHE A 192 -11.12 -10.81 10.65
N VAL A 193 -11.12 -10.26 11.86
CA VAL A 193 -9.90 -9.91 12.58
C VAL A 193 -9.45 -11.17 13.33
N VAL A 194 -8.23 -11.63 13.10
CA VAL A 194 -7.67 -12.80 13.78
C VAL A 194 -6.49 -12.41 14.65
N ASP A 195 -6.46 -12.99 15.85
CA ASP A 195 -5.31 -12.91 16.74
C ASP A 195 -4.17 -13.79 16.20
N MET A 196 -3.05 -13.17 15.82
CA MET A 196 -1.89 -13.87 15.27
C MET A 196 -1.14 -14.71 16.32
N GLN A 197 -1.48 -14.58 17.59
CA GLN A 197 -0.96 -15.36 18.71
C GLN A 197 -1.96 -16.41 19.21
N ALA A 198 -3.10 -16.57 18.52
CA ALA A 198 -4.10 -17.59 18.89
C ALA A 198 -3.54 -19.01 18.70
N PRO A 199 -3.96 -19.98 19.53
CA PRO A 199 -3.65 -21.38 19.31
C PRO A 199 -4.02 -21.83 17.88
N GLY A 200 -3.11 -22.57 17.25
CA GLY A 200 -3.29 -23.05 15.88
C GLY A 200 -2.82 -22.09 14.79
N VAL A 201 -2.34 -20.90 15.14
CA VAL A 201 -1.66 -19.98 14.19
C VAL A 201 -0.17 -20.27 14.22
N GLU A 202 0.41 -20.60 13.07
CA GLU A 202 1.85 -20.76 12.90
C GLU A 202 2.35 -19.83 11.79
N VAL A 203 3.43 -19.07 12.07
CA VAL A 203 4.01 -18.08 11.14
C VAL A 203 5.43 -18.51 10.76
N LEU A 204 5.62 -18.91 9.51
CA LEU A 204 6.91 -19.34 8.97
C LEU A 204 7.50 -18.30 8.01
N PRO A 205 8.82 -18.08 8.05
CA PRO A 205 9.48 -17.13 7.16
C PRO A 205 9.46 -17.64 5.72
N LEU A 206 9.11 -16.75 4.77
CA LEU A 206 9.23 -17.00 3.34
C LEU A 206 10.47 -16.24 2.84
N ARG A 207 11.58 -16.96 2.68
CA ARG A 207 12.84 -16.36 2.21
C ARG A 207 12.75 -15.92 0.76
N GLN A 208 13.01 -14.65 0.52
CA GLN A 208 13.02 -14.03 -0.79
C GLN A 208 14.40 -14.12 -1.45
N MET A 209 14.47 -13.82 -2.75
CA MET A 209 15.73 -13.75 -3.49
C MET A 209 16.66 -12.64 -2.99
N THR A 210 16.15 -11.67 -2.21
CA THR A 210 16.93 -10.65 -1.50
C THR A 210 17.64 -11.15 -0.26
N GLY A 211 17.41 -12.39 0.17
CA GLY A 211 17.90 -12.93 1.45
C GLY A 211 17.02 -12.61 2.65
N GLU A 212 16.05 -11.73 2.50
CA GLU A 212 15.13 -11.36 3.57
C GLU A 212 13.88 -12.24 3.61
N ALA A 213 13.19 -12.21 4.73
CA ALA A 213 11.88 -12.85 4.93
C ALA A 213 10.92 -11.84 5.57
N GLU A 214 10.63 -10.74 4.86
CA GLU A 214 9.55 -9.80 5.22
C GLU A 214 8.19 -10.44 5.01
N PHE A 215 8.07 -11.32 4.00
CA PHE A 215 6.90 -12.15 3.77
C PHE A 215 6.94 -13.44 4.59
N ASN A 216 5.77 -13.95 4.87
CA ASN A 216 5.58 -15.15 5.66
C ASN A 216 4.52 -16.05 5.03
N GLU A 217 4.61 -17.34 5.31
CA GLU A 217 3.51 -18.28 5.26
C GLU A 217 2.83 -18.30 6.63
N VAL A 218 1.51 -18.39 6.63
CA VAL A 218 0.73 -18.45 7.87
C VAL A 218 -0.23 -19.63 7.78
N PHE A 219 -0.07 -20.58 8.68
CA PHE A 219 -0.92 -21.77 8.78
C PHE A 219 -1.95 -21.57 9.89
N PHE A 220 -3.15 -22.07 9.63
CA PHE A 220 -4.26 -22.12 10.56
C PHE A 220 -4.65 -23.57 10.74
N THR A 221 -4.56 -24.11 11.96
CA THR A 221 -4.94 -25.47 12.32
C THR A 221 -5.93 -25.40 13.47
N ASP A 222 -7.20 -25.66 13.16
CA ASP A 222 -8.32 -25.55 14.10
C ASP A 222 -8.32 -24.24 14.93
N THR A 223 -7.87 -23.14 14.29
CA THR A 223 -7.79 -21.83 14.94
C THR A 223 -9.19 -21.29 15.21
N ARG A 224 -9.48 -20.97 16.46
CA ARG A 224 -10.78 -20.43 16.87
C ARG A 224 -10.79 -18.91 16.76
N VAL A 225 -11.77 -18.41 16.01
CA VAL A 225 -12.00 -16.96 15.82
C VAL A 225 -13.39 -16.63 16.32
N PRO A 226 -13.54 -15.79 17.37
CA PRO A 226 -14.84 -15.39 17.90
C PRO A 226 -15.72 -14.71 16.84
N GLU A 227 -17.03 -14.95 16.84
CA GLU A 227 -17.96 -14.36 15.88
C GLU A 227 -17.95 -12.81 15.93
N LYS A 228 -17.73 -12.23 17.10
CA LYS A 228 -17.60 -10.78 17.29
C LYS A 228 -16.42 -10.15 16.52
N GLU A 229 -15.46 -10.96 16.08
CA GLU A 229 -14.31 -10.52 15.27
C GLU A 229 -14.59 -10.54 13.76
N MET A 230 -15.81 -10.87 13.34
CA MET A 230 -16.23 -10.77 11.95
C MET A 230 -16.36 -9.32 11.50
N LEU A 231 -15.86 -9.01 10.30
CA LEU A 231 -16.05 -7.73 9.64
C LEU A 231 -17.20 -7.82 8.64
N GLY A 232 -18.25 -7.04 8.86
CA GLY A 232 -19.48 -7.13 8.09
C GLY A 232 -20.35 -8.33 8.51
N LYS A 233 -20.85 -9.07 7.53
CA LYS A 233 -21.72 -10.25 7.72
C LYS A 233 -21.15 -11.46 6.99
N PRO A 234 -21.60 -12.70 7.28
CA PRO A 234 -21.24 -13.87 6.48
C PRO A 234 -21.57 -13.62 5.00
N GLY A 235 -20.58 -13.86 4.12
CA GLY A 235 -20.68 -13.57 2.69
C GLY A 235 -20.20 -12.18 2.24
N ASP A 236 -19.95 -11.25 3.15
CA ASP A 236 -19.41 -9.91 2.81
C ASP A 236 -17.89 -9.90 2.55
N GLY A 237 -17.18 -11.02 2.75
CA GLY A 237 -15.72 -11.07 2.68
C GLY A 237 -15.13 -10.52 1.38
N TRP A 238 -15.79 -10.73 0.24
CA TRP A 238 -15.37 -10.12 -1.02
C TRP A 238 -15.46 -8.59 -0.99
N ARG A 239 -16.54 -8.03 -0.48
CA ARG A 239 -16.75 -6.58 -0.40
C ARG A 239 -15.75 -5.92 0.57
N VAL A 240 -15.51 -6.56 1.71
CA VAL A 240 -14.48 -6.17 2.68
C VAL A 240 -13.11 -6.15 2.01
N SER A 241 -12.77 -7.22 1.27
CA SER A 241 -11.50 -7.33 0.54
C SER A 241 -11.35 -6.24 -0.52
N LEU A 242 -12.41 -5.91 -1.25
CA LEU A 242 -12.36 -4.83 -2.24
C LEU A 242 -12.04 -3.48 -1.58
N THR A 243 -12.60 -3.18 -0.39
CA THR A 243 -12.25 -1.98 0.37
C THR A 243 -10.77 -1.96 0.70
N THR A 244 -10.20 -3.07 1.18
CA THR A 244 -8.78 -3.20 1.49
C THR A 244 -7.90 -2.98 0.25
N LEU A 245 -8.21 -3.66 -0.86
CA LEU A 245 -7.45 -3.56 -2.11
C LEU A 245 -7.54 -2.18 -2.79
N MET A 246 -8.65 -1.47 -2.61
CA MET A 246 -8.77 -0.08 -3.10
C MET A 246 -7.87 0.86 -2.30
N ASN A 247 -7.82 0.70 -0.98
CA ASN A 247 -6.93 1.49 -0.11
C ASN A 247 -5.45 1.17 -0.38
N GLU A 248 -5.10 -0.08 -0.65
CA GLU A 248 -3.76 -0.50 -1.08
C GLU A 248 -3.27 0.30 -2.30
N ARG A 249 -4.10 0.40 -3.34
CA ARG A 249 -3.76 1.15 -4.56
C ARG A 249 -3.51 2.63 -4.30
N VAL A 250 -4.26 3.22 -3.38
CA VAL A 250 -4.07 4.62 -2.97
C VAL A 250 -2.77 4.78 -2.19
N SER A 251 -2.48 3.85 -1.28
CA SER A 251 -1.28 3.86 -0.44
C SER A 251 0.00 3.67 -1.26
N ILE A 252 0.02 2.74 -2.21
CA ILE A 252 1.20 2.42 -3.03
C ILE A 252 1.40 3.45 -4.16
N GLY A 253 0.31 3.95 -4.77
CA GLY A 253 0.37 4.80 -5.96
C GLY A 253 0.29 6.32 -5.72
N GLY A 254 0.12 6.76 -4.46
CA GLY A 254 -0.29 8.14 -4.16
C GLY A 254 0.82 9.20 -4.16
N ALA A 255 2.07 8.84 -4.00
CA ALA A 255 3.17 9.79 -3.92
C ALA A 255 3.56 10.34 -5.31
N ILE A 256 3.52 11.66 -5.45
CA ILE A 256 4.03 12.35 -6.65
C ILE A 256 5.41 12.92 -6.28
N PRO A 257 6.50 12.27 -6.70
CA PRO A 257 7.84 12.77 -6.40
C PRO A 257 8.11 14.09 -7.11
N THR A 258 9.06 14.87 -6.62
CA THR A 258 9.55 16.05 -7.36
C THR A 258 10.25 15.58 -8.64
N ARG A 259 10.34 16.48 -9.63
CA ARG A 259 10.96 16.16 -10.92
C ARG A 259 12.39 15.64 -10.75
N GLY A 260 12.70 14.50 -11.35
CA GLY A 260 14.01 13.86 -11.28
C GLY A 260 14.34 13.17 -9.96
N SER A 261 13.39 13.12 -9.02
CA SER A 261 13.51 12.35 -7.77
C SER A 261 12.75 11.01 -7.84
N GLY A 262 12.70 10.28 -6.73
CA GLY A 262 12.11 8.94 -6.68
C GLY A 262 13.01 7.89 -7.30
N THR A 263 12.45 6.84 -7.89
CA THR A 263 13.17 5.66 -8.39
C THR A 263 14.25 6.00 -9.42
N ILE A 264 14.08 7.07 -10.20
CA ILE A 264 15.05 7.49 -11.23
C ILE A 264 16.33 8.13 -10.65
N ALA A 265 16.24 8.74 -9.47
CA ALA A 265 17.33 9.50 -8.89
C ALA A 265 18.64 8.69 -8.68
N PRO A 266 18.59 7.45 -8.14
CA PRO A 266 19.79 6.61 -8.02
C PRO A 266 20.50 6.35 -9.35
N LEU A 267 19.76 6.11 -10.43
CA LEU A 267 20.34 5.90 -11.76
C LEU A 267 21.02 7.19 -12.27
N VAL A 268 20.36 8.34 -12.15
CA VAL A 268 20.94 9.62 -12.55
C VAL A 268 22.19 9.94 -11.73
N LYS A 269 22.17 9.67 -10.43
CA LYS A 269 23.34 9.84 -9.56
C LYS A 269 24.48 8.94 -10.00
N ALA A 270 24.22 7.65 -10.15
CA ALA A 270 25.23 6.66 -10.57
C ALA A 270 25.87 7.04 -11.92
N TRP A 271 25.07 7.48 -12.89
CA TRP A 271 25.57 7.96 -14.18
C TRP A 271 26.48 9.18 -14.01
N LYS A 272 26.10 10.17 -13.22
CA LYS A 272 26.92 11.38 -12.99
C LYS A 272 28.26 11.06 -12.32
N GLU A 273 28.26 10.12 -11.39
CA GLU A 273 29.43 9.69 -10.61
C GLU A 273 30.27 8.62 -11.31
N ALA A 274 29.75 8.03 -12.41
CA ALA A 274 30.49 7.02 -13.17
C ALA A 274 31.77 7.59 -13.77
N PRO A 275 32.84 6.79 -13.86
CA PRO A 275 34.10 7.21 -14.52
C PRO A 275 33.87 7.45 -16.03
N GLU A 276 34.64 8.35 -16.64
CA GLU A 276 34.45 8.79 -18.03
C GLU A 276 34.44 7.64 -19.04
N TRP A 277 35.19 6.59 -18.81
CA TRP A 277 35.22 5.42 -19.70
C TRP A 277 33.93 4.59 -19.70
N ARG A 278 33.03 4.82 -18.72
CA ARG A 278 31.68 4.23 -18.68
C ARG A 278 30.60 5.18 -19.23
N LYS A 279 30.92 6.42 -19.51
CA LYS A 279 29.98 7.45 -20.00
C LYS A 279 29.94 7.50 -21.51
N ASP A 280 29.50 6.39 -22.12
CA ASP A 280 29.27 6.36 -23.56
C ASP A 280 27.88 6.92 -23.93
N ALA A 281 27.71 7.27 -25.23
CA ALA A 281 26.50 7.88 -25.73
C ALA A 281 25.28 6.93 -25.67
N SER A 282 25.48 5.63 -25.78
CA SER A 282 24.40 4.63 -25.72
C SER A 282 23.81 4.53 -24.32
N THR A 283 24.68 4.46 -23.30
CA THR A 283 24.26 4.45 -21.89
C THR A 283 23.57 5.76 -21.51
N LEU A 284 24.08 6.91 -22.00
CA LEU A 284 23.39 8.18 -21.79
C LEU A 284 22.01 8.21 -22.41
N ASP A 285 21.86 7.72 -23.63
CA ASP A 285 20.56 7.64 -24.32
C ASP A 285 19.56 6.78 -23.54
N GLU A 286 19.99 5.63 -23.00
CA GLU A 286 19.18 4.78 -22.13
C GLU A 286 18.74 5.50 -20.85
N VAL A 287 19.65 6.15 -20.15
CA VAL A 287 19.35 6.95 -18.95
C VAL A 287 18.33 8.04 -19.26
N MET A 288 18.49 8.75 -20.38
CA MET A 288 17.58 9.82 -20.78
C MET A 288 16.20 9.31 -21.19
N LYS A 289 16.11 8.15 -21.84
CA LYS A 289 14.82 7.49 -22.13
C LYS A 289 14.09 7.09 -20.84
N LEU A 290 14.79 6.51 -19.89
CA LEU A 290 14.21 6.13 -18.60
C LEU A 290 13.79 7.37 -17.79
N TRP A 291 14.60 8.43 -17.81
CA TRP A 291 14.25 9.70 -17.18
C TRP A 291 12.99 10.30 -17.79
N SER A 292 12.87 10.28 -19.12
CA SER A 292 11.69 10.77 -19.82
C SER A 292 10.44 9.96 -19.47
N ARG A 293 10.55 8.62 -19.40
CA ARG A 293 9.45 7.74 -18.97
C ARG A 293 9.05 8.01 -17.52
N ALA A 294 10.02 8.26 -16.62
CA ALA A 294 9.74 8.63 -15.23
C ALA A 294 8.97 9.95 -15.14
N GLU A 295 9.34 10.95 -15.96
CA GLU A 295 8.63 12.22 -16.01
C GLU A 295 7.23 12.09 -16.58
N VAL A 296 7.03 11.29 -17.64
CA VAL A 296 5.70 10.99 -18.18
C VAL A 296 4.81 10.34 -17.12
N LEU A 297 5.33 9.36 -16.37
CA LEU A 297 4.60 8.73 -15.27
C LEU A 297 4.24 9.74 -14.17
N ARG A 298 5.17 10.61 -13.80
CA ARG A 298 4.93 11.68 -12.81
C ARG A 298 3.80 12.61 -13.27
N LEU A 299 3.82 13.06 -14.52
CA LEU A 299 2.77 13.91 -15.08
C LEU A 299 1.41 13.18 -15.17
N THR A 300 1.41 11.90 -15.50
CA THR A 300 0.21 11.05 -15.49
C THR A 300 -0.38 10.96 -14.07
N ASN A 301 0.46 10.80 -13.03
CA ASN A 301 0.00 10.76 -11.65
C ASN A 301 -0.53 12.12 -11.17
N ILE A 302 0.04 13.24 -11.64
CA ILE A 302 -0.50 14.58 -11.40
C ILE A 302 -1.91 14.70 -11.99
N ARG A 303 -2.09 14.28 -13.27
CA ARG A 303 -3.40 14.29 -13.93
C ARG A 303 -4.40 13.40 -13.20
N ALA A 304 -3.99 12.20 -12.80
CA ALA A 304 -4.80 11.29 -11.99
C ALA A 304 -5.28 11.93 -10.68
N SER A 305 -4.39 12.66 -10.01
CA SER A 305 -4.71 13.41 -8.79
C SER A 305 -5.70 14.54 -9.06
N GLN A 306 -5.57 15.25 -10.18
CA GLN A 306 -6.49 16.31 -10.59
C GLN A 306 -7.88 15.76 -10.93
N ASN A 307 -7.97 14.67 -11.72
CA ASN A 307 -9.23 14.03 -12.07
C ASN A 307 -9.99 13.54 -10.83
N ARG A 308 -9.31 12.90 -9.89
CA ARG A 308 -9.93 12.51 -8.61
C ARG A 308 -10.47 13.70 -7.82
N LYS A 309 -9.79 14.86 -7.86
CA LYS A 309 -10.27 16.09 -7.22
C LYS A 309 -11.54 16.65 -7.87
N MET A 310 -11.72 16.40 -9.15
CA MET A 310 -12.92 16.80 -9.91
C MET A 310 -14.07 15.79 -9.78
N GLY A 311 -13.85 14.65 -9.12
CA GLY A 311 -14.87 13.61 -8.93
C GLY A 311 -14.96 12.59 -10.09
N ASP A 312 -14.04 12.64 -11.03
CA ASP A 312 -13.99 11.74 -12.19
C ASP A 312 -12.69 10.90 -12.18
N PRO A 313 -12.62 9.83 -11.36
CA PRO A 313 -11.49 8.95 -11.35
C PRO A 313 -11.46 8.09 -12.63
N GLY A 314 -10.46 8.30 -13.47
CA GLY A 314 -10.22 7.53 -14.68
C GLY A 314 -9.39 6.26 -14.45
N PRO A 315 -8.89 5.65 -15.54
CA PRO A 315 -8.09 4.42 -15.51
C PRO A 315 -6.65 4.62 -15.00
N GLU A 316 -6.28 5.84 -14.62
CA GLU A 316 -4.90 6.22 -14.29
C GLU A 316 -4.29 5.38 -13.18
N GLY A 317 -5.09 4.88 -12.24
CA GLY A 317 -4.59 4.00 -11.18
C GLY A 317 -4.00 2.70 -11.72
N SER A 318 -4.68 2.07 -12.68
CA SER A 318 -4.18 0.85 -13.34
C SER A 318 -3.03 1.14 -14.30
N ILE A 319 -3.08 2.26 -15.04
CA ILE A 319 -1.99 2.74 -15.91
C ILE A 319 -0.75 3.03 -15.05
N GLY A 320 -0.91 3.77 -13.96
CA GLY A 320 0.18 4.13 -13.07
C GLY A 320 0.89 2.90 -12.47
N LYS A 321 0.12 1.92 -11.99
CA LYS A 321 0.67 0.66 -11.46
C LYS A 321 1.44 -0.14 -12.52
N LEU A 322 0.87 -0.31 -13.71
CA LEU A 322 1.50 -1.03 -14.81
C LEU A 322 2.79 -0.33 -15.26
N ALA A 323 2.73 0.99 -15.47
CA ALA A 323 3.88 1.78 -15.93
C ALA A 323 4.99 1.83 -14.87
N SER A 324 4.65 2.04 -13.58
CA SER A 324 5.65 2.07 -12.50
C SER A 324 6.34 0.73 -12.31
N ALA A 325 5.61 -0.39 -12.35
CA ALA A 325 6.19 -1.71 -12.21
C ALA A 325 7.22 -2.04 -13.29
N ASN A 326 6.92 -1.71 -14.55
CA ASN A 326 7.85 -1.91 -15.66
C ASN A 326 9.02 -0.94 -15.60
N LEU A 327 8.75 0.34 -15.35
CA LEU A 327 9.77 1.37 -15.26
C LEU A 327 10.77 1.10 -14.13
N ASN A 328 10.33 0.66 -12.95
CA ASN A 328 11.22 0.31 -11.84
C ASN A 328 12.17 -0.83 -12.21
N LYS A 329 11.67 -1.88 -12.87
CA LYS A 329 12.51 -2.97 -13.35
C LYS A 329 13.57 -2.50 -14.32
N ASP A 330 13.19 -1.65 -15.28
CA ASP A 330 14.09 -1.12 -16.30
C ASP A 330 15.14 -0.17 -15.69
N ILE A 331 14.74 0.72 -14.79
CA ILE A 331 15.63 1.64 -14.09
C ILE A 331 16.69 0.88 -13.28
N TYR A 332 16.27 -0.12 -12.48
CA TYR A 332 17.24 -0.88 -11.68
C TYR A 332 18.11 -1.80 -12.54
N ALA A 333 17.61 -2.29 -13.68
CA ALA A 333 18.46 -3.00 -14.64
C ALA A 333 19.54 -2.08 -15.26
N ALA A 334 19.16 -0.90 -15.70
CA ALA A 334 20.11 0.11 -16.21
C ALA A 334 21.10 0.54 -15.13
N LEU A 335 20.65 0.69 -13.87
CA LEU A 335 21.53 1.02 -12.73
C LEU A 335 22.59 -0.07 -12.53
N MET A 336 22.22 -1.36 -12.60
CA MET A 336 23.19 -2.47 -12.56
C MET A 336 24.20 -2.38 -13.72
N GLY A 337 23.73 -2.02 -14.92
CA GLY A 337 24.60 -1.79 -16.07
C GLY A 337 25.62 -0.67 -15.84
N VAL A 338 25.17 0.48 -15.31
CA VAL A 338 26.06 1.62 -14.98
C VAL A 338 27.07 1.26 -13.89
N MET A 339 26.67 0.47 -12.89
CA MET A 339 27.56 0.00 -11.82
C MET A 339 28.59 -1.03 -12.32
N GLY A 340 28.28 -1.77 -13.39
CA GLY A 340 29.18 -2.79 -13.97
C GLY A 340 29.48 -3.91 -12.97
N ALA A 341 30.78 -4.27 -12.79
CA ALA A 341 31.18 -5.36 -11.91
C ALA A 341 30.72 -5.17 -10.44
N ASP A 342 30.63 -3.93 -9.98
CA ASP A 342 30.21 -3.63 -8.61
C ASP A 342 28.73 -4.04 -8.36
N ALA A 343 27.93 -4.17 -9.42
CA ALA A 343 26.56 -4.66 -9.33
C ALA A 343 26.45 -6.14 -8.90
N MET A 344 27.55 -6.91 -9.05
CA MET A 344 27.58 -8.32 -8.62
C MET A 344 27.90 -8.47 -7.12
N LEU A 345 28.32 -7.40 -6.46
CA LEU A 345 28.65 -7.41 -5.04
C LEU A 345 27.36 -7.28 -4.21
N TYR A 346 26.87 -8.41 -3.70
CA TYR A 346 25.75 -8.43 -2.76
C TYR A 346 26.27 -8.55 -1.33
N GLY A 347 25.76 -7.70 -0.42
CA GLY A 347 26.35 -7.56 0.90
C GLY A 347 26.29 -8.84 1.72
N GLU A 348 25.10 -9.40 1.92
CA GLU A 348 24.89 -10.59 2.74
C GLU A 348 23.66 -11.37 2.29
N TYR A 349 23.74 -12.70 2.33
CA TYR A 349 22.62 -13.62 2.03
C TYR A 349 22.10 -14.36 3.27
N THR A 350 22.56 -14.01 4.46
CA THR A 350 21.95 -14.50 5.70
C THR A 350 20.48 -14.07 5.74
N MET A 351 19.60 -15.03 6.09
CA MET A 351 18.19 -14.73 6.19
C MET A 351 17.93 -13.73 7.31
N VAL A 352 17.32 -12.60 6.97
CA VAL A 352 16.91 -11.56 7.92
C VAL A 352 15.39 -11.44 7.91
N ARG A 353 14.79 -11.35 9.08
CA ARG A 353 13.38 -10.96 9.26
C ARG A 353 13.34 -9.47 9.60
N PRO A 354 13.02 -8.59 8.65
CA PRO A 354 13.05 -7.16 8.88
C PRO A 354 11.92 -6.69 9.82
N GLU A 355 12.16 -5.58 10.51
CA GLU A 355 11.15 -4.93 11.38
C GLU A 355 10.26 -3.95 10.62
N SER A 356 10.58 -3.69 9.37
CA SER A 356 9.81 -2.83 8.46
C SER A 356 9.76 -3.44 7.06
N ALA A 357 8.72 -3.11 6.30
CA ALA A 357 8.58 -3.56 4.92
C ALA A 357 9.23 -2.58 3.94
N MET A 358 9.71 -3.11 2.79
CA MET A 358 10.15 -2.33 1.63
C MET A 358 11.36 -1.42 1.88
N GLU A 359 12.28 -1.78 2.75
CA GLU A 359 13.54 -1.05 2.94
C GLU A 359 14.56 -1.41 1.86
N TYR A 360 14.89 -0.44 1.01
CA TYR A 360 15.87 -0.58 -0.07
C TYR A 360 17.19 0.07 0.32
N HIS A 361 18.04 -0.66 1.03
CA HIS A 361 19.29 -0.10 1.54
C HIS A 361 20.37 0.08 0.46
N TYR A 362 20.29 -0.69 -0.65
CA TYR A 362 21.30 -0.63 -1.72
C TYR A 362 20.72 -1.08 -3.08
N PRO A 363 21.33 -0.66 -4.20
CA PRO A 363 20.79 -0.86 -5.56
C PRO A 363 20.54 -2.30 -5.96
N GLN A 364 21.42 -3.23 -5.58
CA GLN A 364 21.29 -4.65 -5.92
C GLN A 364 20.05 -5.27 -5.28
N LYS A 365 19.76 -4.93 -4.02
CA LYS A 365 18.52 -5.35 -3.35
C LYS A 365 17.30 -4.81 -4.05
N ALA A 366 17.30 -3.53 -4.40
CA ALA A 366 16.21 -2.89 -5.12
C ALA A 366 15.98 -3.54 -6.51
N PHE A 367 17.07 -3.92 -7.22
CA PHE A 367 17.00 -4.66 -8.47
C PHE A 367 16.28 -6.01 -8.29
N LEU A 368 16.68 -6.80 -7.30
CA LEU A 368 16.04 -8.09 -7.02
C LEU A 368 14.58 -7.91 -6.61
N ARG A 369 14.31 -6.98 -5.70
CA ARG A 369 12.97 -6.71 -5.18
C ARG A 369 12.00 -6.18 -6.25
N ALA A 370 12.50 -5.40 -7.21
CA ALA A 370 11.69 -4.83 -8.28
C ALA A 370 11.00 -5.87 -9.17
N ARG A 371 11.47 -7.13 -9.18
CA ARG A 371 10.80 -8.23 -9.89
C ARG A 371 9.38 -8.45 -9.40
N ALA A 372 9.15 -8.31 -8.08
CA ALA A 372 7.85 -8.45 -7.47
C ALA A 372 6.85 -7.34 -7.88
N ASN A 373 7.32 -6.18 -8.31
CA ASN A 373 6.44 -5.07 -8.72
C ASN A 373 5.47 -5.44 -9.86
N SER A 374 5.80 -6.44 -10.68
CA SER A 374 4.91 -6.95 -11.73
C SER A 374 3.88 -7.98 -11.21
N ILE A 375 3.96 -8.38 -9.96
CA ILE A 375 3.17 -9.46 -9.35
C ILE A 375 2.28 -8.90 -8.24
N GLU A 376 2.86 -8.21 -7.26
CA GLU A 376 2.17 -7.64 -6.09
C GLU A 376 1.19 -6.52 -6.46
N GLY A 377 0.18 -6.28 -5.64
CA GLY A 377 -0.81 -5.20 -5.86
C GLY A 377 -1.63 -5.36 -7.14
N GLY A 378 -1.77 -6.58 -7.65
CA GLY A 378 -2.32 -6.95 -8.95
C GLY A 378 -1.24 -7.11 -10.02
N THR A 379 -1.23 -8.26 -10.69
CA THR A 379 -0.22 -8.56 -11.71
C THR A 379 -0.33 -7.63 -12.93
N THR A 380 0.74 -7.60 -13.73
CA THR A 380 0.75 -6.92 -15.04
C THR A 380 -0.45 -7.35 -15.88
N GLU A 381 -0.76 -8.65 -15.93
CA GLU A 381 -1.84 -9.25 -16.69
C GLU A 381 -3.21 -8.79 -16.17
N VAL A 382 -3.41 -8.78 -14.85
CA VAL A 382 -4.63 -8.24 -14.24
C VAL A 382 -4.83 -6.76 -14.58
N MET A 383 -3.77 -5.95 -14.57
CA MET A 383 -3.87 -4.54 -14.97
C MET A 383 -4.21 -4.38 -16.45
N LEU A 384 -3.61 -5.19 -17.33
CA LEU A 384 -3.92 -5.21 -18.75
C LEU A 384 -5.38 -5.62 -19.01
N ASN A 385 -5.89 -6.65 -18.32
CA ASN A 385 -7.29 -7.07 -18.44
C ASN A 385 -8.25 -5.96 -17.98
N ILE A 386 -7.95 -5.30 -16.83
CA ILE A 386 -8.76 -4.16 -16.37
C ILE A 386 -8.79 -3.04 -17.41
N LEU A 387 -7.65 -2.69 -17.99
CA LEU A 387 -7.56 -1.64 -19.02
C LEU A 387 -8.25 -2.08 -20.31
N GLY A 388 -8.04 -3.31 -20.75
CA GLY A 388 -8.68 -3.87 -21.94
C GLY A 388 -10.20 -3.91 -21.84
N GLU A 389 -10.71 -4.58 -20.81
CA GLU A 389 -12.15 -4.81 -20.65
C GLU A 389 -12.93 -3.54 -20.25
N ARG A 390 -12.41 -2.80 -19.24
CA ARG A 390 -13.19 -1.71 -18.63
C ARG A 390 -12.95 -0.34 -19.26
N VAL A 391 -11.79 -0.13 -19.90
CA VAL A 391 -11.43 1.16 -20.48
C VAL A 391 -11.56 1.13 -21.99
N LEU A 392 -11.06 0.09 -22.65
CA LEU A 392 -11.11 -0.04 -24.09
C LEU A 392 -12.37 -0.78 -24.59
N GLY A 393 -13.16 -1.38 -23.69
CA GLY A 393 -14.37 -2.11 -24.04
C GLY A 393 -14.11 -3.42 -24.82
N LEU A 394 -12.92 -4.01 -24.69
CA LEU A 394 -12.59 -5.27 -25.30
C LEU A 394 -13.40 -6.42 -24.67
N PRO A 395 -13.69 -7.50 -25.40
CA PRO A 395 -14.35 -8.68 -24.86
C PRO A 395 -13.54 -9.27 -23.70
N GLY A 396 -14.23 -9.63 -22.62
CA GLY A 396 -13.62 -10.37 -21.52
C GLY A 396 -13.46 -11.85 -21.84
N ASP A 397 -12.63 -12.55 -21.08
CA ASP A 397 -12.44 -13.98 -21.20
C ASP A 397 -13.70 -14.77 -20.86
N VAL A 398 -13.79 -15.99 -21.39
CA VAL A 398 -14.83 -16.96 -21.02
C VAL A 398 -14.71 -17.30 -19.53
N ARG A 399 -15.78 -17.07 -18.78
CA ARG A 399 -15.83 -17.31 -17.32
C ARG A 399 -16.76 -18.46 -17.02
N VAL A 400 -16.19 -19.63 -16.78
CA VAL A 400 -16.92 -20.86 -16.44
C VAL A 400 -17.30 -20.95 -14.97
N ASP A 401 -16.75 -20.07 -14.12
CA ASP A 401 -16.86 -20.08 -12.65
C ASP A 401 -17.84 -19.05 -12.08
N ARG A 402 -18.54 -18.29 -12.95
CA ARG A 402 -19.32 -17.12 -12.53
C ARG A 402 -20.63 -17.45 -11.84
N GLU A 403 -21.32 -18.47 -12.33
CA GLU A 403 -22.71 -18.78 -11.97
C GLU A 403 -22.87 -20.13 -11.26
N VAL A 404 -21.76 -20.83 -11.04
CA VAL A 404 -21.77 -22.14 -10.37
C VAL A 404 -21.31 -22.02 -8.90
N PRO A 405 -21.75 -22.89 -7.99
CA PRO A 405 -21.20 -22.99 -6.65
C PRO A 405 -19.67 -23.15 -6.68
N TRP A 406 -18.97 -22.52 -5.75
CA TRP A 406 -17.51 -22.64 -5.69
C TRP A 406 -17.05 -24.10 -5.53
N SER A 407 -17.83 -24.96 -4.84
CA SER A 407 -17.56 -26.40 -4.70
C SER A 407 -17.49 -27.13 -6.04
N GLN A 408 -18.12 -26.60 -7.08
CA GLN A 408 -18.22 -27.20 -8.43
C GLN A 408 -17.25 -26.54 -9.43
N VAL A 409 -16.54 -25.48 -9.05
CA VAL A 409 -15.55 -24.83 -9.93
C VAL A 409 -14.38 -25.81 -10.13
N PRO A 410 -14.01 -26.11 -11.39
CA PRO A 410 -12.84 -26.94 -11.68
C PRO A 410 -11.57 -26.32 -11.08
N ARG A 411 -10.76 -27.16 -10.44
CA ARG A 411 -9.46 -26.77 -9.86
C ARG A 411 -8.37 -27.59 -10.51
N ASN A 412 -7.30 -26.93 -10.86
CA ASN A 412 -6.09 -27.60 -11.36
C ASN A 412 -5.26 -28.14 -10.21
#